data_313ceb7a6d0409fe5d98e1e888302513
#
_entry.id   313ceb7a6d0409fe5d98e1e888302513
#
_cell.length_a   1.000
_cell.length_b   1.000
_cell.length_c   1.000
_cell.angle_alpha   90.00
_cell.angle_beta   90.00
_cell.angle_gamma   90.00
#
_symmetry.space_group_name_H-M   'P 1'
#
loop_
_entity.id
_entity.type
_entity.pdbx_description
1 polymer ?
#
loop_
_entity_poly.entity_id
_entity_poly.type
_entity_poly.pdbx_seq_one_letter_code
_entity_poly.pdbx_strand_id
1 'polypeptide(L)'
;MPFITDRYHDQNRNRQPAAPAAGPVPSAPDTPDALARRLRSRVLGQDPAIDAVVRAITLARAGATEPDRPPATVLLLGPTGVGKTELVRQVAAALRSGPDDLCRVDMNSLAQEHYAASFNGAPPGYAGSKEAFTVFDRSTVEGDPYTPGIVLFDEVEKAHPTVLRALLGVLDNGMLRLANGQEKISFRNSFVFLTSNLGSKELARRRGSRWRALLDRGHTRRTVVDKALQSFFDPEFLNRIDETVIFDELDRTTIEQVARLETDLLRTRLRRRGVDLQVAESAVRLLADQGFDPVYGARGLRRTLRTRLAAPVAAEIMRVRPAGTAPLRITATAETGTVRATATDPES
;
A
#
# COMPACT_ATOMS: atom_id res chain seq x y z
N MET A 1 -37.67 31.26 -20.94
CA MET A 1 -37.50 31.20 -19.49
C MET A 1 -36.40 30.19 -19.22
N PRO A 2 -35.25 30.57 -18.72
CA PRO A 2 -34.20 29.60 -18.38
C PRO A 2 -34.60 28.82 -17.15
N PHE A 3 -34.41 27.51 -17.20
CA PHE A 3 -34.81 26.57 -16.15
C PHE A 3 -34.03 26.78 -14.87
N ILE A 4 -34.68 26.61 -13.72
CA ILE A 4 -34.16 26.77 -12.37
C ILE A 4 -32.92 25.86 -12.08
N THR A 5 -32.74 24.78 -12.85
CA THR A 5 -31.62 23.85 -12.79
C THR A 5 -30.27 24.48 -13.14
N ASP A 6 -30.20 25.43 -14.08
CA ASP A 6 -28.92 26.02 -14.49
C ASP A 6 -28.35 26.96 -13.43
N ARG A 7 -29.20 27.63 -12.63
CA ARG A 7 -28.73 28.44 -11.49
C ARG A 7 -28.19 27.61 -10.30
N TYR A 8 -28.67 26.38 -10.15
CA TYR A 8 -28.19 25.49 -9.08
C TYR A 8 -26.80 24.92 -9.37
N HIS A 9 -26.49 24.66 -10.64
CA HIS A 9 -25.16 24.18 -11.05
C HIS A 9 -24.09 25.25 -11.00
N ASP A 10 -24.41 26.51 -11.31
CA ASP A 10 -23.45 27.62 -11.23
C ASP A 10 -23.15 28.04 -9.78
N GLN A 11 -24.13 27.97 -8.88
CA GLN A 11 -23.89 28.26 -7.44
C GLN A 11 -23.08 27.18 -6.73
N ASN A 12 -23.10 25.93 -7.19
CA ASN A 12 -22.33 24.86 -6.61
C ASN A 12 -20.87 24.80 -7.11
N ARG A 13 -20.60 25.34 -8.30
CA ARG A 13 -19.20 25.50 -8.80
C ARG A 13 -18.41 26.54 -8.00
N ASN A 14 -19.08 27.55 -7.48
CA ASN A 14 -18.44 28.61 -6.67
C ASN A 14 -18.30 28.27 -5.18
N ARG A 15 -18.79 27.12 -4.70
CA ARG A 15 -18.72 26.67 -3.30
C ARG A 15 -17.82 25.46 -3.05
N GLN A 16 -17.07 25.01 -4.05
CA GLN A 16 -15.97 24.10 -3.74
C GLN A 16 -14.92 24.87 -2.95
N PRO A 17 -14.62 24.52 -1.68
CA PRO A 17 -13.47 25.05 -1.00
C PRO A 17 -12.27 24.74 -1.89
N ALA A 18 -11.47 25.77 -2.19
CA ALA A 18 -10.22 25.59 -2.90
C ALA A 18 -9.47 24.42 -2.23
N ALA A 19 -9.18 23.39 -3.00
CA ALA A 19 -8.34 22.31 -2.53
C ALA A 19 -7.09 22.95 -1.93
N PRO A 20 -6.63 22.54 -0.74
CA PRO A 20 -5.42 23.09 -0.16
C PRO A 20 -4.34 22.96 -1.22
N ALA A 21 -3.68 24.08 -1.52
CA ALA A 21 -2.62 24.14 -2.54
C ALA A 21 -1.69 22.96 -2.30
N ALA A 22 -1.63 22.06 -3.28
CA ALA A 22 -0.74 20.91 -3.24
C ALA A 22 0.66 21.47 -2.96
N GLY A 23 1.25 21.11 -1.83
CA GLY A 23 2.63 21.46 -1.54
C GLY A 23 3.50 20.98 -2.71
N PRO A 24 4.71 21.53 -2.90
CA PRO A 24 5.57 21.18 -4.01
C PRO A 24 5.66 19.65 -4.10
N VAL A 25 5.24 19.10 -5.23
CA VAL A 25 5.35 17.67 -5.50
C VAL A 25 6.84 17.32 -5.34
N PRO A 26 7.21 16.41 -4.44
CA PRO A 26 8.61 16.05 -4.28
C PRO A 26 9.11 15.60 -5.64
N SER A 27 10.20 16.18 -6.13
CA SER A 27 10.83 15.73 -7.37
C SER A 27 11.07 14.22 -7.28
N ALA A 28 10.62 13.48 -8.31
CA ALA A 28 10.84 12.03 -8.35
C ALA A 28 12.33 11.76 -8.21
N PRO A 29 12.74 10.70 -7.48
CA PRO A 29 14.15 10.39 -7.30
C PRO A 29 14.81 10.15 -8.65
N ASP A 30 15.85 10.94 -8.95
CA ASP A 30 16.53 10.93 -10.26
C ASP A 30 17.40 9.68 -10.47
N THR A 31 17.73 8.97 -9.37
CA THR A 31 18.59 7.80 -9.42
C THR A 31 17.95 6.58 -8.74
N PRO A 32 18.28 5.36 -9.20
CA PRO A 32 17.81 4.12 -8.55
C PRO A 32 18.19 4.06 -7.07
N ASP A 33 19.40 4.52 -6.70
CA ASP A 33 19.85 4.53 -5.31
C ASP A 33 19.04 5.50 -4.42
N ALA A 34 18.64 6.63 -4.95
CA ALA A 34 17.79 7.58 -4.23
C ALA A 34 16.41 6.99 -4.00
N LEU A 35 15.84 6.31 -4.99
CA LEU A 35 14.58 5.57 -4.85
C LEU A 35 14.71 4.45 -3.80
N ALA A 36 15.76 3.63 -3.88
CA ALA A 36 16.01 2.56 -2.93
C ALA A 36 16.13 3.08 -1.49
N ARG A 37 16.92 4.13 -1.25
CA ARG A 37 17.04 4.76 0.08
C ARG A 37 15.69 5.26 0.59
N ARG A 38 14.88 5.91 -0.26
CA ARG A 38 13.57 6.41 0.11
C ARG A 38 12.63 5.27 0.51
N LEU A 39 12.61 4.17 -0.25
CA LEU A 39 11.80 2.99 0.07
C LEU A 39 12.25 2.32 1.36
N ARG A 40 13.59 2.11 1.55
CA ARG A 40 14.16 1.52 2.78
C ARG A 40 13.89 2.34 4.04
N SER A 41 13.73 3.64 3.92
CA SER A 41 13.37 4.49 5.07
C SER A 41 11.94 4.28 5.58
N ARG A 42 11.11 3.56 4.83
CA ARG A 42 9.67 3.36 5.11
C ARG A 42 9.26 1.89 5.17
N VAL A 43 9.91 1.04 4.39
CA VAL A 43 9.65 -0.41 4.34
C VAL A 43 10.87 -1.12 4.90
N LEU A 44 10.75 -1.62 6.13
CA LEU A 44 11.86 -2.17 6.89
C LEU A 44 11.92 -3.69 6.77
N GLY A 45 13.15 -4.24 6.73
CA GLY A 45 13.40 -5.68 6.69
C GLY A 45 13.00 -6.37 5.38
N GLN A 46 12.85 -5.61 4.28
CA GLN A 46 12.43 -6.14 2.98
C GLN A 46 13.39 -5.69 1.85
N ASP A 47 14.68 -5.61 2.14
CA ASP A 47 15.68 -5.10 1.19
C ASP A 47 15.66 -5.84 -0.16
N PRO A 48 15.59 -7.18 -0.23
CA PRO A 48 15.52 -7.89 -1.51
C PRO A 48 14.28 -7.51 -2.33
N ALA A 49 13.16 -7.26 -1.66
CA ALA A 49 11.92 -6.84 -2.30
C ALA A 49 12.03 -5.42 -2.87
N ILE A 50 12.64 -4.52 -2.12
CA ILE A 50 12.90 -3.15 -2.55
C ILE A 50 13.83 -3.14 -3.77
N ASP A 51 14.92 -3.91 -3.74
CA ASP A 51 15.89 -3.99 -4.83
C ASP A 51 15.25 -4.51 -6.12
N ALA A 52 14.39 -5.51 -6.05
CA ALA A 52 13.65 -6.04 -7.19
C ALA A 52 12.71 -4.99 -7.79
N VAL A 53 11.94 -4.29 -6.96
CA VAL A 53 11.03 -3.23 -7.41
C VAL A 53 11.80 -2.05 -8.02
N VAL A 54 12.91 -1.63 -7.39
CA VAL A 54 13.76 -0.55 -7.93
C VAL A 54 14.34 -0.95 -9.28
N ARG A 55 14.79 -2.20 -9.44
CA ARG A 55 15.28 -2.73 -10.71
C ARG A 55 14.22 -2.68 -11.80
N ALA A 56 13.00 -3.18 -11.51
CA ALA A 56 11.89 -3.16 -12.46
C ALA A 56 11.54 -1.72 -12.92
N ILE A 57 11.45 -0.77 -11.98
CA ILE A 57 11.19 0.63 -12.28
C ILE A 57 12.35 1.26 -13.10
N THR A 58 13.59 0.88 -12.80
CA THR A 58 14.77 1.38 -13.52
C THR A 58 14.78 0.92 -14.97
N LEU A 59 14.49 -0.37 -15.23
CA LEU A 59 14.38 -0.92 -16.58
C LEU A 59 13.30 -0.21 -17.40
N ALA A 60 12.14 0.00 -16.78
CA ALA A 60 11.04 0.71 -17.42
C ALA A 60 11.41 2.17 -17.77
N ARG A 61 12.04 2.90 -16.84
CA ARG A 61 12.48 4.28 -17.06
C ARG A 61 13.59 4.41 -18.12
N ALA A 62 14.41 3.37 -18.24
CA ALA A 62 15.43 3.31 -19.29
C ALA A 62 14.86 2.96 -20.68
N GLY A 63 13.53 2.71 -20.79
CA GLY A 63 12.90 2.29 -22.04
C GLY A 63 13.29 0.88 -22.48
N ALA A 64 13.77 0.03 -21.55
CA ALA A 64 14.21 -1.33 -21.81
C ALA A 64 13.06 -2.35 -21.66
N THR A 65 11.81 -1.93 -21.88
CA THR A 65 10.59 -2.75 -21.74
C THR A 65 9.76 -2.70 -23.02
N GLU A 66 8.86 -3.68 -23.18
CA GLU A 66 8.00 -3.77 -24.36
C GLU A 66 6.96 -2.63 -24.35
N PRO A 67 6.79 -1.88 -25.49
CA PRO A 67 5.92 -0.70 -25.52
C PRO A 67 4.42 -1.01 -25.46
N ASP A 68 4.03 -2.23 -25.82
CA ASP A 68 2.63 -2.65 -25.91
C ASP A 68 2.11 -3.27 -24.60
N ARG A 69 2.94 -3.37 -23.57
CA ARG A 69 2.62 -3.93 -22.25
C ARG A 69 2.79 -2.88 -21.15
N PRO A 70 2.27 -3.14 -19.94
CA PRO A 70 2.68 -2.36 -18.77
C PRO A 70 4.21 -2.35 -18.62
N PRO A 71 4.86 -1.21 -18.34
CA PRO A 71 6.32 -1.09 -18.24
C PRO A 71 6.95 -1.98 -17.18
N ALA A 72 6.21 -2.33 -16.13
CA ALA A 72 6.60 -3.37 -15.18
C ALA A 72 5.37 -3.99 -14.52
N THR A 73 5.38 -5.31 -14.42
CA THR A 73 4.39 -6.12 -13.71
C THR A 73 5.09 -6.89 -12.59
N VAL A 74 4.80 -6.56 -11.34
CA VAL A 74 5.49 -7.10 -10.16
C VAL A 74 4.50 -7.83 -9.26
N LEU A 75 4.75 -9.12 -9.00
CA LEU A 75 3.98 -9.93 -8.06
C LEU A 75 4.67 -9.97 -6.69
N LEU A 76 4.00 -9.43 -5.67
CA LEU A 76 4.47 -9.35 -4.29
C LEU A 76 3.82 -10.48 -3.47
N LEU A 77 4.61 -11.44 -3.04
CA LEU A 77 4.18 -12.63 -2.30
C LEU A 77 4.62 -12.58 -0.84
N GLY A 78 3.84 -13.14 0.05
CA GLY A 78 4.22 -13.29 1.45
C GLY A 78 3.05 -13.15 2.42
N PRO A 79 3.29 -13.33 3.71
CA PRO A 79 2.25 -13.26 4.75
C PRO A 79 1.54 -11.90 4.80
N THR A 80 0.41 -11.87 5.47
CA THR A 80 -0.31 -10.62 5.72
C THR A 80 0.51 -9.73 6.67
N GLY A 81 0.53 -8.42 6.42
CA GLY A 81 1.12 -7.45 7.33
C GLY A 81 2.65 -7.30 7.27
N VAL A 82 3.33 -7.88 6.26
CA VAL A 82 4.80 -7.78 6.09
C VAL A 82 5.25 -6.55 5.29
N GLY A 83 4.31 -5.75 4.77
CA GLY A 83 4.64 -4.50 4.07
C GLY A 83 4.42 -4.50 2.55
N LYS A 84 3.80 -5.54 1.93
CA LYS A 84 3.54 -5.59 0.48
C LYS A 84 2.82 -4.34 -0.03
N THR A 85 1.62 -4.07 0.48
CA THR A 85 0.82 -2.88 0.11
C THR A 85 1.54 -1.58 0.49
N GLU A 86 2.28 -1.56 1.60
CA GLU A 86 3.05 -0.39 2.02
C GLU A 86 4.18 -0.07 1.03
N LEU A 87 4.88 -1.08 0.48
CA LEU A 87 5.91 -0.86 -0.54
C LEU A 87 5.31 -0.15 -1.76
N VAL A 88 4.17 -0.60 -2.26
CA VAL A 88 3.50 0.05 -3.41
C VAL A 88 3.09 1.49 -3.09
N ARG A 89 2.55 1.74 -1.89
CA ARG A 89 2.23 3.10 -1.42
C ARG A 89 3.47 4.00 -1.34
N GLN A 90 4.61 3.45 -0.94
CA GLN A 90 5.85 4.21 -0.91
C GLN A 90 6.44 4.44 -2.31
N VAL A 91 6.22 3.53 -3.27
CA VAL A 91 6.50 3.77 -4.69
C VAL A 91 5.62 4.92 -5.21
N ALA A 92 4.33 4.92 -4.91
CA ALA A 92 3.43 6.03 -5.28
C ALA A 92 3.88 7.36 -4.65
N ALA A 93 4.26 7.36 -3.37
CA ALA A 93 4.81 8.54 -2.71
C ALA A 93 6.13 9.04 -3.34
N ALA A 94 6.90 8.15 -3.96
CA ALA A 94 8.17 8.48 -4.59
C ALA A 94 8.02 8.99 -6.03
N LEU A 95 7.04 8.48 -6.77
CA LEU A 95 6.88 8.73 -8.21
C LEU A 95 5.70 9.65 -8.54
N ARG A 96 4.80 9.86 -7.60
CA ARG A 96 3.56 10.64 -7.74
C ARG A 96 3.38 11.62 -6.56
N SER A 97 2.19 12.20 -6.42
CA SER A 97 1.90 13.23 -5.42
C SER A 97 1.89 12.73 -3.97
N GLY A 98 1.69 11.43 -3.74
CA GLY A 98 1.63 10.88 -2.40
C GLY A 98 1.36 9.37 -2.33
N PRO A 99 1.37 8.79 -1.12
CA PRO A 99 1.24 7.34 -0.94
C PRO A 99 -0.16 6.80 -1.26
N ASP A 100 -1.15 7.65 -1.40
CA ASP A 100 -2.52 7.29 -1.74
C ASP A 100 -2.87 7.66 -3.19
N ASP A 101 -1.93 8.25 -3.94
CA ASP A 101 -2.07 8.55 -5.37
C ASP A 101 -1.73 7.31 -6.20
N LEU A 102 -2.62 6.33 -6.16
CA LEU A 102 -2.56 5.06 -6.91
C LEU A 102 -3.96 4.50 -7.11
N CYS A 103 -4.16 3.76 -8.17
CA CYS A 103 -5.37 2.95 -8.35
C CYS A 103 -5.24 1.64 -7.58
N ARG A 104 -6.02 1.47 -6.50
CA ARG A 104 -6.04 0.23 -5.73
C ARG A 104 -7.34 -0.52 -5.95
N VAL A 105 -7.25 -1.74 -6.43
CA VAL A 105 -8.37 -2.67 -6.64
C VAL A 105 -8.25 -3.81 -5.62
N ASP A 106 -9.23 -3.90 -4.70
CA ASP A 106 -9.35 -5.04 -3.79
C ASP A 106 -10.02 -6.20 -4.54
N MET A 107 -9.22 -7.22 -4.86
CA MET A 107 -9.68 -8.37 -5.65
C MET A 107 -10.66 -9.25 -4.89
N ASN A 108 -10.70 -9.16 -3.57
CA ASN A 108 -11.72 -9.85 -2.77
C ASN A 108 -13.12 -9.27 -3.02
N SER A 109 -13.24 -7.98 -3.35
CA SER A 109 -14.52 -7.38 -3.76
C SER A 109 -15.01 -7.91 -5.12
N LEU A 110 -14.14 -8.51 -5.91
CA LEU A 110 -14.41 -9.08 -7.22
C LEU A 110 -14.42 -10.63 -7.21
N ALA A 111 -14.61 -11.23 -6.04
CA ALA A 111 -14.62 -12.69 -5.86
C ALA A 111 -15.87 -13.37 -6.43
N GLN A 112 -16.96 -12.64 -6.61
CA GLN A 112 -18.23 -13.16 -7.13
C GLN A 112 -18.49 -12.65 -8.56
N GLU A 113 -19.13 -13.49 -9.38
CA GLU A 113 -19.32 -13.23 -10.80
C GLU A 113 -20.04 -11.90 -11.10
N HIS A 114 -21.07 -11.58 -10.33
CA HIS A 114 -21.83 -10.34 -10.52
C HIS A 114 -21.03 -9.07 -10.22
N TYR A 115 -20.05 -9.12 -9.32
CA TYR A 115 -19.13 -8.01 -9.08
C TYR A 115 -17.96 -7.99 -10.07
N ALA A 116 -17.61 -9.14 -10.65
CA ALA A 116 -16.59 -9.22 -11.69
C ALA A 116 -16.94 -8.35 -12.93
N ALA A 117 -18.22 -8.14 -13.19
CA ALA A 117 -18.69 -7.23 -14.24
C ALA A 117 -18.21 -5.77 -14.01
N SER A 118 -18.03 -5.33 -12.77
CA SER A 118 -17.52 -3.97 -12.50
C SER A 118 -16.06 -3.77 -12.90
N PHE A 119 -15.29 -4.84 -13.07
CA PHE A 119 -13.93 -4.78 -13.57
C PHE A 119 -13.87 -4.31 -15.03
N ASN A 120 -14.76 -4.82 -15.87
CA ASN A 120 -14.85 -4.44 -17.29
C ASN A 120 -15.95 -3.40 -17.57
N GLY A 121 -16.68 -2.94 -16.55
CA GLY A 121 -17.86 -2.10 -16.69
C GLY A 121 -19.14 -2.90 -16.97
N ALA A 122 -20.31 -2.28 -16.74
CA ALA A 122 -21.60 -2.93 -16.97
C ALA A 122 -21.89 -3.05 -18.48
N PRO A 123 -22.40 -4.21 -18.97
CA PRO A 123 -22.84 -4.37 -20.34
C PRO A 123 -23.96 -3.39 -20.71
N PRO A 124 -24.09 -2.99 -21.98
CA PRO A 124 -25.18 -2.15 -22.45
C PRO A 124 -26.55 -2.74 -22.08
N GLY A 125 -27.44 -1.90 -21.51
CA GLY A 125 -28.80 -2.30 -21.13
C GLY A 125 -28.98 -2.62 -19.62
N TYR A 126 -27.93 -2.70 -18.83
CA TYR A 126 -28.04 -2.82 -17.38
C TYR A 126 -28.07 -1.44 -16.69
N ALA A 127 -28.74 -1.35 -15.53
CA ALA A 127 -28.73 -0.13 -14.72
C ALA A 127 -27.28 0.26 -14.39
N GLY A 128 -26.89 1.51 -14.75
CA GLY A 128 -25.49 1.98 -14.61
C GLY A 128 -24.64 1.90 -15.89
N SER A 129 -25.13 1.31 -16.97
CA SER A 129 -24.37 1.23 -18.24
C SER A 129 -24.14 2.57 -18.94
N LYS A 130 -24.91 3.61 -18.59
CA LYS A 130 -24.73 4.98 -19.12
C LYS A 130 -23.60 5.75 -18.41
N GLU A 131 -23.34 5.42 -17.18
CA GLU A 131 -22.18 5.90 -16.43
C GLU A 131 -21.19 4.73 -16.42
N ALA A 132 -20.03 4.91 -17.04
CA ALA A 132 -19.00 3.87 -17.10
C ALA A 132 -18.44 3.62 -15.68
N PHE A 133 -19.26 3.02 -14.80
CA PHE A 133 -18.83 2.59 -13.47
C PHE A 133 -17.80 1.49 -13.63
N THR A 134 -16.55 1.85 -13.51
CA THR A 134 -15.43 0.94 -13.44
C THR A 134 -14.71 1.15 -12.11
N VAL A 135 -14.05 0.12 -11.63
CA VAL A 135 -13.20 0.21 -10.43
C VAL A 135 -11.93 1.04 -10.67
N PHE A 136 -11.72 1.51 -11.91
CA PHE A 136 -10.51 2.21 -12.32
C PHE A 136 -10.73 3.71 -12.41
N ASP A 137 -9.88 4.48 -11.73
CA ASP A 137 -9.70 5.91 -11.99
C ASP A 137 -8.63 6.07 -13.07
N ARG A 138 -9.03 6.58 -14.24
CA ARG A 138 -8.16 6.76 -15.40
C ARG A 138 -6.95 7.63 -15.10
N SER A 139 -7.09 8.67 -14.29
CA SER A 139 -6.01 9.60 -13.99
C SER A 139 -4.88 8.93 -13.20
N THR A 140 -5.21 7.96 -12.36
CA THR A 140 -4.25 7.19 -11.58
C THR A 140 -3.72 5.96 -12.33
N VAL A 141 -4.49 5.44 -13.32
CA VAL A 141 -4.09 4.30 -14.13
C VAL A 141 -3.25 4.73 -15.33
N GLU A 142 -3.76 5.62 -16.18
CA GLU A 142 -3.10 5.93 -17.45
C GLU A 142 -1.81 6.75 -17.26
N GLY A 143 -1.76 7.57 -16.20
CA GLY A 143 -0.65 8.48 -15.95
C GLY A 143 -0.45 9.49 -17.09
N ASP A 144 0.72 10.08 -17.14
CA ASP A 144 1.19 10.96 -18.20
C ASP A 144 2.68 10.67 -18.51
N PRO A 145 3.28 11.26 -19.55
CA PRO A 145 4.69 10.97 -19.93
C PRO A 145 5.73 11.23 -18.83
N TYR A 146 5.40 12.04 -17.82
CA TYR A 146 6.29 12.41 -16.71
C TYR A 146 5.94 11.70 -15.40
N THR A 147 4.66 11.32 -15.26
CA THR A 147 4.10 10.75 -14.03
C THR A 147 3.43 9.41 -14.36
N PRO A 148 4.11 8.29 -14.12
CA PRO A 148 3.56 6.97 -14.46
C PRO A 148 2.32 6.66 -13.61
N GLY A 149 1.40 5.91 -14.18
CA GLY A 149 0.31 5.30 -13.43
C GLY A 149 0.85 4.27 -12.43
N ILE A 150 0.17 4.11 -11.31
CA ILE A 150 0.47 3.06 -10.33
C ILE A 150 -0.82 2.31 -10.02
N VAL A 151 -0.83 1.03 -10.33
CA VAL A 151 -1.99 0.17 -10.14
C VAL A 151 -1.64 -0.97 -9.21
N LEU A 152 -2.45 -1.17 -8.19
CA LEU A 152 -2.31 -2.24 -7.22
C LEU A 152 -3.55 -3.14 -7.24
N PHE A 153 -3.37 -4.38 -7.66
CA PHE A 153 -4.34 -5.45 -7.49
C PHE A 153 -4.04 -6.21 -6.19
N ASP A 154 -4.84 -5.96 -5.15
CA ASP A 154 -4.58 -6.49 -3.80
C ASP A 154 -5.33 -7.82 -3.60
N GLU A 155 -4.61 -8.87 -3.14
CA GLU A 155 -5.09 -10.23 -2.91
C GLU A 155 -5.64 -10.93 -4.19
N VAL A 156 -4.80 -10.96 -5.26
CA VAL A 156 -5.22 -11.46 -6.60
C VAL A 156 -5.76 -12.89 -6.57
N GLU A 157 -5.36 -13.72 -5.61
CA GLU A 157 -5.88 -15.07 -5.42
C GLU A 157 -7.35 -15.12 -4.97
N LYS A 158 -7.95 -13.99 -4.66
CA LYS A 158 -9.37 -13.89 -4.28
C LYS A 158 -10.30 -13.58 -5.45
N ALA A 159 -9.74 -13.12 -6.57
CA ALA A 159 -10.50 -12.72 -7.73
C ALA A 159 -11.26 -13.87 -8.38
N HIS A 160 -12.42 -13.57 -8.95
CA HIS A 160 -13.14 -14.52 -9.78
C HIS A 160 -12.33 -14.84 -11.06
N PRO A 161 -12.38 -16.07 -11.61
CA PRO A 161 -11.61 -16.46 -12.80
C PRO A 161 -11.81 -15.55 -14.02
N THR A 162 -13.00 -14.98 -14.21
CA THR A 162 -13.26 -14.01 -15.30
C THR A 162 -12.46 -12.71 -15.15
N VAL A 163 -12.23 -12.27 -13.92
CA VAL A 163 -11.39 -11.09 -13.63
C VAL A 163 -9.93 -11.41 -13.92
N LEU A 164 -9.46 -12.60 -13.54
CA LEU A 164 -8.08 -13.04 -13.85
C LEU A 164 -7.82 -13.11 -15.35
N ARG A 165 -8.80 -13.59 -16.14
CA ARG A 165 -8.71 -13.60 -17.61
C ARG A 165 -8.68 -12.19 -18.20
N ALA A 166 -9.49 -11.26 -17.69
CA ALA A 166 -9.48 -9.87 -18.12
C ALA A 166 -8.16 -9.18 -17.76
N LEU A 167 -7.64 -9.47 -16.55
CA LEU A 167 -6.34 -8.97 -16.10
C LEU A 167 -5.20 -9.52 -16.96
N LEU A 168 -5.24 -10.79 -17.36
CA LEU A 168 -4.27 -11.36 -18.30
C LEU A 168 -4.20 -10.53 -19.59
N GLY A 169 -5.35 -10.13 -20.14
CA GLY A 169 -5.39 -9.25 -21.32
C GLY A 169 -4.74 -7.88 -21.08
N VAL A 170 -4.88 -7.32 -19.87
CA VAL A 170 -4.19 -6.08 -19.47
C VAL A 170 -2.68 -6.28 -19.42
N LEU A 171 -2.22 -7.38 -18.82
CA LEU A 171 -0.79 -7.69 -18.70
C LEU A 171 -0.14 -8.00 -20.04
N ASP A 172 -0.90 -8.54 -20.99
CA ASP A 172 -0.42 -8.93 -22.32
C ASP A 172 -0.36 -7.75 -23.31
N ASN A 173 -1.41 -6.93 -23.34
CA ASN A 173 -1.59 -5.89 -24.36
C ASN A 173 -1.58 -4.47 -23.80
N GLY A 174 -1.41 -4.29 -22.51
CA GLY A 174 -1.46 -2.99 -21.84
C GLY A 174 -2.79 -2.27 -21.93
N MET A 175 -3.89 -2.97 -22.27
CA MET A 175 -5.19 -2.34 -22.54
C MET A 175 -6.34 -3.15 -21.92
N LEU A 176 -7.21 -2.46 -21.18
CA LEU A 176 -8.49 -2.99 -20.74
C LEU A 176 -9.60 -2.43 -21.64
N ARG A 177 -10.37 -3.33 -22.27
CA ARG A 177 -11.57 -2.96 -23.00
C ARG A 177 -12.77 -3.00 -22.07
N LEU A 178 -13.51 -1.90 -22.00
CA LEU A 178 -14.73 -1.87 -21.21
C LEU A 178 -15.89 -2.57 -21.95
N ALA A 179 -16.84 -3.10 -21.19
CA ALA A 179 -17.97 -3.88 -21.73
C ALA A 179 -18.92 -3.05 -22.63
N ASN A 180 -18.87 -1.72 -22.56
CA ASN A 180 -19.57 -0.84 -23.52
C ASN A 180 -18.98 -0.89 -24.95
N GLY A 181 -17.85 -1.55 -25.14
CA GLY A 181 -17.17 -1.76 -26.41
C GLY A 181 -16.48 -0.54 -27.02
N GLN A 182 -16.75 0.65 -26.53
CA GLN A 182 -16.25 1.91 -27.09
C GLN A 182 -15.03 2.44 -26.32
N GLU A 183 -14.98 2.21 -25.01
CA GLU A 183 -13.94 2.74 -24.16
C GLU A 183 -12.84 1.72 -23.85
N LYS A 184 -11.62 2.24 -23.77
CA LYS A 184 -10.43 1.48 -23.38
C LYS A 184 -9.69 2.26 -22.31
N ILE A 185 -9.05 1.53 -21.38
CA ILE A 185 -8.15 2.09 -20.37
C ILE A 185 -6.76 1.57 -20.69
N SER A 186 -5.78 2.49 -20.78
CA SER A 186 -4.39 2.15 -21.09
C SER A 186 -3.56 1.96 -19.83
N PHE A 187 -2.84 0.84 -19.76
CA PHE A 187 -1.86 0.51 -18.72
C PHE A 187 -0.42 0.61 -19.24
N ARG A 188 -0.21 1.08 -20.48
CA ARG A 188 1.09 1.14 -21.14
C ARG A 188 2.06 2.15 -20.53
N ASN A 189 1.56 3.01 -19.64
CA ASN A 189 2.39 3.92 -18.84
C ASN A 189 2.20 3.67 -17.32
N SER A 190 1.83 2.44 -16.92
CA SER A 190 1.50 2.12 -15.54
C SER A 190 2.40 1.02 -15.00
N PHE A 191 2.97 1.21 -13.82
CA PHE A 191 3.52 0.12 -13.03
C PHE A 191 2.39 -0.68 -12.39
N VAL A 192 2.33 -1.96 -12.70
CA VAL A 192 1.31 -2.88 -12.20
C VAL A 192 1.90 -3.72 -11.07
N PHE A 193 1.28 -3.65 -9.90
CA PHE A 193 1.62 -4.44 -8.74
C PHE A 193 0.47 -5.39 -8.42
N LEU A 194 0.83 -6.64 -8.14
CA LEU A 194 -0.10 -7.67 -7.70
C LEU A 194 0.34 -8.12 -6.30
N THR A 195 -0.57 -8.25 -5.35
CA THR A 195 -0.23 -8.89 -4.07
C THR A 195 -0.92 -10.22 -3.93
N SER A 196 -0.25 -11.16 -3.27
CA SER A 196 -0.84 -12.45 -2.92
C SER A 196 -0.26 -13.01 -1.62
N ASN A 197 -1.09 -13.82 -0.93
CA ASN A 197 -0.70 -14.56 0.26
C ASN A 197 -0.43 -16.05 -0.03
N LEU A 198 -0.42 -16.45 -1.32
CA LEU A 198 -0.14 -17.83 -1.72
C LEU A 198 1.24 -18.29 -1.24
N GLY A 199 1.35 -19.55 -0.86
CA GLY A 199 2.58 -20.15 -0.34
C GLY A 199 2.92 -19.77 1.10
N SER A 200 2.29 -18.75 1.69
CA SER A 200 2.62 -18.28 3.05
C SER A 200 2.34 -19.33 4.13
N LYS A 201 1.22 -20.05 4.02
CA LYS A 201 0.86 -21.12 4.96
C LYS A 201 1.82 -22.30 4.89
N GLU A 202 2.25 -22.66 3.70
CA GLU A 202 3.21 -23.73 3.44
C GLU A 202 4.59 -23.39 3.99
N LEU A 203 5.02 -22.14 3.82
CA LEU A 203 6.27 -21.63 4.40
C LEU A 203 6.22 -21.61 5.92
N ALA A 204 5.13 -21.15 6.52
CA ALA A 204 4.96 -21.12 7.98
C ALA A 204 4.98 -22.53 8.59
N ARG A 205 4.31 -23.52 7.97
CA ARG A 205 4.33 -24.92 8.42
C ARG A 205 5.72 -25.54 8.39
N ARG A 206 6.57 -25.17 7.44
CA ARG A 206 7.94 -25.69 7.32
C ARG A 206 8.86 -25.15 8.39
N ARG A 207 8.69 -23.89 8.82
CA ARG A 207 9.47 -23.27 9.91
C ARG A 207 9.21 -23.91 11.27
N GLY A 208 8.02 -24.44 11.52
CA GLY A 208 7.67 -25.16 12.75
C GLY A 208 8.48 -26.45 12.98
N SER A 209 9.24 -26.93 11.99
CA SER A 209 10.10 -28.10 12.10
C SER A 209 11.57 -27.68 12.16
N ARG A 210 12.14 -27.63 13.37
CA ARG A 210 13.55 -27.23 13.65
C ARG A 210 14.58 -27.96 12.78
N TRP A 211 14.35 -29.24 12.46
CA TRP A 211 15.26 -30.07 11.63
C TRP A 211 15.23 -29.70 10.15
N ARG A 212 14.11 -29.20 9.63
CA ARG A 212 13.99 -28.78 8.22
C ARG A 212 14.53 -27.36 7.98
N ALA A 213 14.50 -26.50 8.98
CA ALA A 213 15.05 -25.13 8.91
C ALA A 213 16.58 -25.11 8.68
N LEU A 214 17.31 -26.13 9.16
CA LEU A 214 18.76 -26.27 8.95
C LEU A 214 19.14 -26.69 7.53
N LEU A 215 18.22 -27.33 6.79
CA LEU A 215 18.42 -27.80 5.43
C LEU A 215 17.82 -26.85 4.37
N ASP A 216 17.06 -25.84 4.81
CA ASP A 216 16.31 -24.94 3.94
C ASP A 216 17.21 -23.77 3.46
N ARG A 217 18.09 -24.07 2.51
CA ARG A 217 18.78 -23.07 1.71
C ARG A 217 17.78 -22.43 0.76
N GLY A 218 17.89 -21.14 0.46
CA GLY A 218 16.92 -20.32 -0.29
C GLY A 218 16.24 -20.91 -1.55
N HIS A 219 16.82 -21.97 -2.13
CA HIS A 219 16.24 -22.73 -3.24
C HIS A 219 14.92 -23.43 -2.89
N THR A 220 14.80 -23.98 -1.68
CA THR A 220 13.60 -24.71 -1.25
C THR A 220 12.42 -23.79 -1.02
N ARG A 221 12.68 -22.55 -0.59
CA ARG A 221 11.65 -21.54 -0.35
C ARG A 221 10.99 -21.09 -1.65
N ARG A 222 11.81 -20.74 -2.65
CA ARG A 222 11.32 -20.36 -3.98
C ARG A 222 10.52 -21.51 -4.62
N THR A 223 10.99 -22.75 -4.54
CA THR A 223 10.30 -23.93 -5.06
C THR A 223 8.91 -24.15 -4.43
N VAL A 224 8.74 -23.85 -3.13
CA VAL A 224 7.42 -23.98 -2.46
C VAL A 224 6.46 -22.92 -2.98
N VAL A 225 6.94 -21.68 -3.09
CA VAL A 225 6.15 -20.58 -3.63
C VAL A 225 5.79 -20.82 -5.08
N ASP A 226 6.76 -21.23 -5.90
CA ASP A 226 6.52 -21.52 -7.33
C ASP A 226 5.46 -22.62 -7.51
N LYS A 227 5.51 -23.69 -6.70
CA LYS A 227 4.47 -24.73 -6.71
C LYS A 227 3.09 -24.18 -6.31
N ALA A 228 3.02 -23.33 -5.29
CA ALA A 228 1.76 -22.72 -4.88
C ALA A 228 1.19 -21.80 -5.98
N LEU A 229 2.05 -21.05 -6.66
CA LEU A 229 1.65 -20.20 -7.79
C LEU A 229 1.15 -21.03 -8.97
N GLN A 230 1.91 -22.05 -9.38
CA GLN A 230 1.55 -22.96 -10.49
C GLN A 230 0.29 -23.78 -10.22
N SER A 231 -0.06 -24.04 -8.95
CA SER A 231 -1.30 -24.71 -8.60
C SER A 231 -2.53 -23.78 -8.64
N PHE A 232 -2.34 -22.48 -8.66
CA PHE A 232 -3.43 -21.51 -8.63
C PHE A 232 -3.57 -20.71 -9.94
N PHE A 233 -2.45 -20.24 -10.50
CA PHE A 233 -2.45 -19.45 -11.72
C PHE A 233 -2.06 -20.30 -12.93
N ASP A 234 -2.70 -20.03 -14.06
CA ASP A 234 -2.30 -20.60 -15.32
C ASP A 234 -0.85 -20.18 -15.68
N PRO A 235 -0.06 -21.05 -16.32
CA PRO A 235 1.31 -20.72 -16.75
C PRO A 235 1.38 -19.45 -17.61
N GLU A 236 0.37 -19.19 -18.42
CA GLU A 236 0.27 -18.00 -19.25
C GLU A 236 0.24 -16.70 -18.39
N PHE A 237 -0.53 -16.70 -17.31
CA PHE A 237 -0.59 -15.58 -16.37
C PHE A 237 0.77 -15.32 -15.71
N LEU A 238 1.44 -16.40 -15.26
CA LEU A 238 2.76 -16.29 -14.61
C LEU A 238 3.84 -15.77 -15.56
N ASN A 239 3.75 -16.12 -16.86
CA ASN A 239 4.68 -15.66 -17.90
C ASN A 239 4.53 -14.16 -18.21
N ARG A 240 3.49 -13.48 -17.75
CA ARG A 240 3.28 -12.03 -17.91
C ARG A 240 3.77 -11.23 -16.72
N ILE A 241 4.32 -11.89 -15.70
CA ILE A 241 4.89 -11.24 -14.52
C ILE A 241 6.39 -11.08 -14.73
N ASP A 242 6.87 -9.84 -14.71
CA ASP A 242 8.28 -9.53 -14.93
C ASP A 242 9.14 -9.88 -13.70
N GLU A 243 8.61 -9.61 -12.50
CA GLU A 243 9.32 -9.88 -11.24
C GLU A 243 8.38 -10.52 -10.21
N THR A 244 8.83 -11.62 -9.63
CA THR A 244 8.17 -12.27 -8.49
C THR A 244 9.01 -12.07 -7.24
N VAL A 245 8.46 -11.37 -6.27
CA VAL A 245 9.14 -10.89 -5.07
C VAL A 245 8.54 -11.54 -3.83
N ILE A 246 9.37 -12.20 -3.03
CA ILE A 246 8.93 -12.89 -1.82
C ILE A 246 9.30 -12.05 -0.60
N PHE A 247 8.28 -11.59 0.12
CA PHE A 247 8.43 -10.90 1.40
C PHE A 247 8.70 -11.88 2.53
N ASP A 248 9.61 -11.50 3.40
CA ASP A 248 9.90 -12.23 4.63
C ASP A 248 8.92 -11.88 5.74
N GLU A 249 8.72 -12.81 6.67
CA GLU A 249 8.11 -12.49 7.95
C GLU A 249 9.00 -11.51 8.70
N LEU A 250 8.35 -10.56 9.38
CA LEU A 250 9.10 -9.58 10.18
C LEU A 250 9.65 -10.28 11.44
N ASP A 251 10.93 -10.15 11.67
CA ASP A 251 11.55 -10.57 12.93
C ASP A 251 11.30 -9.53 14.04
N ARG A 252 11.62 -9.89 15.28
CA ARG A 252 11.41 -9.02 16.43
C ARG A 252 12.14 -7.68 16.28
N THR A 253 13.36 -7.70 15.78
CA THR A 253 14.19 -6.50 15.58
C THR A 253 13.55 -5.55 14.59
N THR A 254 13.09 -6.09 13.47
CA THR A 254 12.36 -5.30 12.45
C THR A 254 11.05 -4.73 12.99
N ILE A 255 10.32 -5.48 13.82
CA ILE A 255 9.08 -5.00 14.45
C ILE A 255 9.35 -3.85 15.42
N GLU A 256 10.43 -3.91 16.21
CA GLU A 256 10.84 -2.78 17.02
C GLU A 256 11.19 -1.54 16.17
N GLN A 257 11.88 -1.73 15.06
CA GLN A 257 12.17 -0.65 14.12
C GLN A 257 10.88 -0.05 13.50
N VAL A 258 9.92 -0.90 13.14
CA VAL A 258 8.60 -0.44 12.64
C VAL A 258 7.85 0.33 13.74
N ALA A 259 7.91 -0.13 15.00
CA ALA A 259 7.30 0.57 16.12
C ALA A 259 7.90 1.97 16.31
N ARG A 260 9.23 2.10 16.22
CA ARG A 260 9.93 3.40 16.25
C ARG A 260 9.49 4.30 15.11
N LEU A 261 9.49 3.78 13.89
CA LEU A 261 9.07 4.53 12.71
C LEU A 261 7.63 5.08 12.84
N GLU A 262 6.68 4.25 13.24
CA GLU A 262 5.28 4.67 13.43
C GLU A 262 5.14 5.67 14.59
N THR A 263 5.93 5.51 15.64
CA THR A 263 6.00 6.47 16.75
C THR A 263 6.54 7.83 16.29
N ASP A 264 7.59 7.85 15.48
CA ASP A 264 8.16 9.08 14.93
C ASP A 264 7.20 9.79 13.95
N LEU A 265 6.41 9.01 13.21
CA LEU A 265 5.32 9.56 12.39
C LEU A 265 4.22 10.20 13.25
N LEU A 266 3.89 9.62 14.40
CA LEU A 266 2.95 10.22 15.36
C LEU A 266 3.53 11.52 15.94
N ARG A 267 4.81 11.49 16.37
CA ARG A 267 5.53 12.69 16.87
C ARG A 267 5.48 13.82 15.83
N THR A 268 5.79 13.52 14.58
CA THR A 268 5.78 14.52 13.50
C THR A 268 4.39 15.11 13.27
N ARG A 269 3.33 14.30 13.34
CA ARG A 269 1.93 14.79 13.22
C ARG A 269 1.53 15.68 14.38
N LEU A 270 1.90 15.32 15.61
CA LEU A 270 1.58 16.08 16.81
C LEU A 270 2.37 17.40 16.90
N ARG A 271 3.64 17.39 16.45
CA ARG A 271 4.47 18.61 16.39
C ARG A 271 3.83 19.69 15.51
N ARG A 272 3.19 19.33 14.39
CA ARG A 272 2.43 20.27 13.55
C ARG A 272 1.25 20.93 14.28
N ARG A 273 0.81 20.37 15.40
CA ARG A 273 -0.25 20.87 16.27
C ARG A 273 0.30 21.51 17.57
N GLY A 274 1.60 21.79 17.62
CA GLY A 274 2.24 22.38 18.78
C GLY A 274 2.41 21.42 19.96
N VAL A 275 2.39 20.09 19.73
CA VAL A 275 2.61 19.08 20.78
C VAL A 275 3.96 18.38 20.53
N ASP A 276 4.88 18.53 21.47
CA ASP A 276 6.16 17.80 21.50
C ASP A 276 5.97 16.49 22.27
N LEU A 277 5.85 15.37 21.53
CA LEU A 277 5.71 14.04 22.12
C LEU A 277 7.09 13.39 22.26
N GLN A 278 7.44 13.02 23.49
CA GLN A 278 8.61 12.19 23.82
C GLN A 278 8.13 10.80 24.21
N VAL A 279 8.64 9.76 23.55
CA VAL A 279 8.30 8.38 23.86
C VAL A 279 9.55 7.65 24.32
N ALA A 280 9.51 7.15 25.54
CA ALA A 280 10.63 6.41 26.12
C ALA A 280 10.86 5.09 25.36
N GLU A 281 12.11 4.66 25.26
CA GLU A 281 12.49 3.42 24.57
C GLU A 281 11.80 2.18 25.19
N SER A 282 11.58 2.19 26.52
CA SER A 282 10.80 1.16 27.20
C SER A 282 9.35 1.05 26.69
N ALA A 283 8.73 2.19 26.40
CA ALA A 283 7.38 2.21 25.84
C ALA A 283 7.36 1.70 24.38
N VAL A 284 8.36 2.04 23.58
CA VAL A 284 8.48 1.53 22.21
C VAL A 284 8.63 0.01 22.19
N ARG A 285 9.52 -0.55 23.04
CA ARG A 285 9.68 -2.00 23.16
C ARG A 285 8.42 -2.70 23.63
N LEU A 286 7.75 -2.16 24.64
CA LEU A 286 6.49 -2.70 25.13
C LEU A 286 5.42 -2.73 24.02
N LEU A 287 5.31 -1.66 23.24
CA LEU A 287 4.38 -1.56 22.11
C LEU A 287 4.73 -2.56 21.01
N ALA A 288 6.02 -2.76 20.71
CA ALA A 288 6.49 -3.74 19.75
C ALA A 288 6.13 -5.17 20.20
N ASP A 289 6.43 -5.53 21.47
CA ASP A 289 6.14 -6.85 22.03
C ASP A 289 4.64 -7.16 22.04
N GLN A 290 3.80 -6.19 22.42
CA GLN A 290 2.35 -6.35 22.47
C GLN A 290 1.65 -6.23 21.11
N GLY A 291 2.29 -5.56 20.18
CA GLY A 291 1.79 -5.40 18.81
C GLY A 291 2.23 -6.50 17.86
N PHE A 292 3.15 -7.34 18.26
CA PHE A 292 3.60 -8.47 17.47
C PHE A 292 2.54 -9.56 17.44
N ASP A 293 2.01 -9.81 16.26
CA ASP A 293 1.13 -10.95 16.00
C ASP A 293 1.68 -11.71 14.79
N PRO A 294 2.08 -12.98 14.96
CA PRO A 294 2.62 -13.79 13.88
C PRO A 294 1.67 -13.93 12.67
N VAL A 295 0.35 -13.79 12.90
CA VAL A 295 -0.68 -13.92 11.86
C VAL A 295 -0.95 -12.58 11.15
N TYR A 296 -0.99 -11.48 11.91
CA TYR A 296 -1.37 -10.16 11.39
C TYR A 296 -0.20 -9.21 11.15
N GLY A 297 1.02 -9.59 11.55
CA GLY A 297 2.24 -8.80 11.33
C GLY A 297 2.11 -7.34 11.81
N ALA A 298 2.58 -6.39 11.02
CA ALA A 298 2.56 -4.96 11.36
C ALA A 298 1.13 -4.35 11.46
N ARG A 299 0.07 -5.02 10.99
CA ARG A 299 -1.31 -4.54 11.21
C ARG A 299 -1.69 -4.60 12.70
N GLY A 300 -1.28 -5.64 13.42
CA GLY A 300 -1.43 -5.73 14.86
C GLY A 300 -0.74 -4.58 15.59
N LEU A 301 0.49 -4.27 15.18
CA LEU A 301 1.28 -3.18 15.74
C LEU A 301 0.62 -1.80 15.57
N ARG A 302 0.10 -1.46 14.40
CA ARG A 302 -0.61 -0.19 14.17
C ARG A 302 -1.85 -0.06 15.06
N ARG A 303 -2.58 -1.15 15.26
CA ARG A 303 -3.73 -1.16 16.19
C ARG A 303 -3.27 -0.92 17.64
N THR A 304 -2.21 -1.61 18.06
CA THR A 304 -1.63 -1.47 19.40
C THR A 304 -1.13 -0.05 19.65
N LEU A 305 -0.40 0.53 18.72
CA LEU A 305 0.06 1.92 18.79
C LEU A 305 -1.11 2.91 18.90
N ARG A 306 -2.19 2.69 18.13
CA ARG A 306 -3.38 3.54 18.20
C ARG A 306 -4.05 3.47 19.56
N THR A 307 -4.24 2.28 20.10
CA THR A 307 -5.00 2.08 21.35
C THR A 307 -4.15 2.34 22.60
N ARG A 308 -2.87 1.99 22.58
CA ARG A 308 -2.01 2.02 23.78
C ARG A 308 -1.02 3.20 23.83
N LEU A 309 -0.82 3.91 22.72
CA LEU A 309 -0.01 5.13 22.70
C LEU A 309 -0.84 6.35 22.30
N ALA A 310 -1.44 6.33 21.11
CA ALA A 310 -2.10 7.53 20.59
C ALA A 310 -3.35 7.91 21.41
N ALA A 311 -4.12 6.95 21.92
CA ALA A 311 -5.31 7.24 22.72
C ALA A 311 -4.95 7.84 24.11
N PRO A 312 -4.01 7.30 24.91
CA PRO A 312 -3.56 7.96 26.14
C PRO A 312 -2.96 9.35 25.90
N VAL A 313 -2.14 9.51 24.86
CA VAL A 313 -1.58 10.82 24.49
C VAL A 313 -2.69 11.82 24.14
N ALA A 314 -3.69 11.41 23.35
CA ALA A 314 -4.82 12.26 23.02
C ALA A 314 -5.66 12.65 24.25
N ALA A 315 -5.91 11.70 25.16
CA ALA A 315 -6.62 11.97 26.41
C ALA A 315 -5.87 13.01 27.27
N GLU A 316 -4.55 12.88 27.36
CA GLU A 316 -3.71 13.82 28.11
C GLU A 316 -3.69 15.22 27.47
N ILE A 317 -3.61 15.31 26.13
CA ILE A 317 -3.74 16.58 25.41
C ILE A 317 -5.06 17.26 25.75
N MET A 318 -6.16 16.52 25.69
CA MET A 318 -7.49 17.06 25.97
C MET A 318 -7.68 17.44 27.44
N ARG A 319 -7.03 16.75 28.37
CA ARG A 319 -7.06 17.07 29.79
C ARG A 319 -6.38 18.39 30.10
N VAL A 320 -5.20 18.62 29.51
CA VAL A 320 -4.36 19.80 29.83
C VAL A 320 -4.75 20.99 28.96
N ARG A 321 -5.17 20.79 27.74
CA ARG A 321 -5.41 21.80 26.73
C ARG A 321 -6.69 21.55 25.92
N PRO A 322 -7.87 21.67 26.55
CA PRO A 322 -9.12 21.33 25.84
C PRO A 322 -9.44 22.27 24.66
N ALA A 323 -8.96 23.53 24.67
CA ALA A 323 -9.21 24.51 23.60
C ALA A 323 -8.00 25.40 23.26
N GLY A 324 -6.78 25.04 23.69
CA GLY A 324 -5.61 25.91 23.58
C GLY A 324 -4.67 25.54 22.43
N THR A 325 -3.87 26.53 22.01
CA THR A 325 -2.78 26.35 21.00
C THR A 325 -1.38 26.50 21.61
N ALA A 326 -1.26 26.72 22.93
CA ALA A 326 0.01 26.82 23.61
C ALA A 326 0.90 25.58 23.41
N PRO A 327 2.22 25.70 23.30
CA PRO A 327 3.12 24.56 23.22
C PRO A 327 2.90 23.60 24.39
N LEU A 328 2.87 22.30 24.11
CA LEU A 328 2.67 21.28 25.11
C LEU A 328 3.70 20.17 24.92
N ARG A 329 4.39 19.79 25.99
CA ARG A 329 5.26 18.61 26.01
C ARG A 329 4.57 17.45 26.69
N ILE A 330 4.58 16.29 26.05
CA ILE A 330 4.03 15.04 26.61
C ILE A 330 5.10 13.98 26.58
N THR A 331 5.28 13.31 27.71
CA THR A 331 6.18 12.16 27.85
C THR A 331 5.36 10.90 28.00
N ALA A 332 5.66 9.89 27.16
CA ALA A 332 5.02 8.56 27.23
C ALA A 332 6.05 7.54 27.73
N THR A 333 5.74 6.87 28.84
CA THR A 333 6.61 5.86 29.50
C THR A 333 5.87 4.55 29.65
N ALA A 334 6.62 3.45 29.76
CA ALA A 334 6.05 2.15 30.11
C ALA A 334 5.98 2.01 31.63
N GLU A 335 4.79 1.82 32.16
CA GLU A 335 4.53 1.55 33.57
C GLU A 335 3.64 0.30 33.72
N THR A 336 4.07 -0.67 34.49
CA THR A 336 3.29 -1.90 34.80
C THR A 336 2.61 -2.56 33.58
N GLY A 337 3.34 -2.66 32.44
CA GLY A 337 2.82 -3.30 31.21
C GLY A 337 1.87 -2.44 30.38
N THR A 338 1.73 -1.16 30.72
CA THR A 338 0.91 -0.18 29.97
C THR A 338 1.76 1.03 29.61
N VAL A 339 1.31 1.81 28.61
CA VAL A 339 1.93 3.10 28.28
C VAL A 339 1.13 4.20 28.98
N ARG A 340 1.81 4.99 29.79
CA ARG A 340 1.26 6.18 30.44
C ARG A 340 1.79 7.43 29.77
N ALA A 341 0.88 8.36 29.47
CA ALA A 341 1.22 9.67 28.93
C ALA A 341 1.01 10.73 30.02
N THR A 342 2.01 11.58 30.24
CA THR A 342 1.95 12.70 31.20
C THR A 342 2.41 13.98 30.53
N ALA A 343 1.69 15.06 30.78
CA ALA A 343 2.14 16.38 30.38
C ALA A 343 3.28 16.83 31.32
N THR A 344 4.33 17.39 30.73
CA THR A 344 5.42 18.05 31.45
C THR A 344 5.40 19.53 31.10
N ASP A 345 5.58 20.40 32.10
CA ASP A 345 5.71 21.83 31.84
C ASP A 345 6.93 22.08 30.96
N PRO A 346 6.83 22.96 29.95
CA PRO A 346 7.94 23.26 29.06
C PRO A 346 9.10 23.99 29.76
N GLU A 347 8.93 24.43 31.00
CA GLU A 347 9.93 25.21 31.81
C GLU A 347 10.64 24.37 32.88
N SER A 348 10.43 23.07 32.97
CA SER A 348 11.17 22.19 33.92
C SER A 348 12.23 21.34 33.22
#